data_e92df8bb17b29d55120181da117b80ff
#
_entry.id   e92df8bb17b29d55120181da117b80ff
#
_cell.length_a   1.000
_cell.length_b   1.000
_cell.length_c   1.000
_cell.angle_alpha   90.00
_cell.angle_beta   90.00
_cell.angle_gamma   90.00
#
_symmetry.space_group_name_H-M   'P 1'
#
loop_
_entity.id
_entity.type
_entity.pdbx_description
1 polymer ?
#
loop_
_entity_poly.entity_id
_entity_poly.type
_entity_poly.pdbx_seq_one_letter_code
_entity_poly.pdbx_strand_id
1 'polypeptide(L)'
;MGYELSVQLKGLNDIIIPTWLAQIRKFNMDVDIYPNFSFHNHSGFLPFKIVTYDCPNRSLNNIELLTGYELFVSRNEDPIKKQSLFTKLFSGQKQLNPIEKRLREADTEVIFKISARDSFEFRIGWYSAASLALICNGVLTDLYKGVQLEGQKMIRHAHEVVLEDERLIKENEWRVHEFKEWLG
;
A
#
# COMPACT_ATOMS: atom_id res chain seq x y z
N MET A 1 13.69 7.92 -8.93
CA MET A 1 13.97 7.21 -7.67
C MET A 1 12.63 6.70 -7.17
N GLY A 2 12.43 5.39 -7.06
CA GLY A 2 11.14 4.83 -6.66
C GLY A 2 10.98 4.88 -5.15
N TYR A 3 9.74 5.06 -4.68
CA TYR A 3 9.37 4.96 -3.27
C TYR A 3 8.78 3.57 -3.02
N GLU A 4 9.17 2.89 -1.97
CA GLU A 4 8.75 1.53 -1.70
C GLU A 4 8.13 1.40 -0.30
N LEU A 5 6.98 0.74 -0.25
CA LEU A 5 6.30 0.32 0.98
C LEU A 5 6.23 -1.20 1.03
N SER A 6 6.45 -1.78 2.20
CA SER A 6 6.27 -3.20 2.43
C SER A 6 5.14 -3.44 3.42
N VAL A 7 4.23 -4.36 3.10
CA VAL A 7 3.22 -4.86 4.02
C VAL A 7 3.50 -6.32 4.31
N GLN A 8 3.81 -6.64 5.56
CA GLN A 8 3.98 -8.01 6.03
C GLN A 8 2.73 -8.46 6.79
N LEU A 9 2.13 -9.54 6.35
CA LEU A 9 0.84 -10.02 6.82
C LEU A 9 0.74 -11.54 6.78
N LYS A 10 -0.35 -12.09 7.31
CA LYS A 10 -0.65 -13.51 7.32
C LYS A 10 -1.93 -13.80 6.53
N GLY A 11 -1.88 -14.82 5.67
CA GLY A 11 -3.07 -15.38 5.05
C GLY A 11 -3.72 -14.53 3.97
N LEU A 12 -2.93 -13.89 3.09
CA LEU A 12 -3.44 -13.08 1.97
C LEU A 12 -4.22 -13.93 0.96
N ASN A 13 -5.43 -13.51 0.64
CA ASN A 13 -6.27 -14.11 -0.40
C ASN A 13 -7.19 -13.06 -1.06
N ASP A 14 -7.82 -13.41 -2.18
CA ASP A 14 -8.61 -12.47 -2.99
C ASP A 14 -9.97 -12.10 -2.38
N ILE A 15 -10.46 -12.84 -1.39
CA ILE A 15 -11.74 -12.57 -0.71
C ILE A 15 -11.72 -11.18 -0.05
N ILE A 16 -10.54 -10.69 0.31
CA ILE A 16 -10.39 -9.39 0.96
C ILE A 16 -10.48 -8.19 -0.01
N ILE A 17 -10.39 -8.40 -1.33
CA ILE A 17 -10.33 -7.30 -2.31
C ILE A 17 -11.48 -6.29 -2.14
N PRO A 18 -12.75 -6.70 -2.02
CA PRO A 18 -13.84 -5.74 -1.79
C PRO A 18 -13.69 -4.94 -0.50
N THR A 19 -13.24 -5.58 0.59
CA THR A 19 -13.00 -4.92 1.88
C THR A 19 -11.81 -3.97 1.80
N TRP A 20 -10.77 -4.35 1.07
CA TRP A 20 -9.61 -3.50 0.82
C TRP A 20 -9.99 -2.23 0.07
N LEU A 21 -10.73 -2.34 -1.04
CA LEU A 21 -11.23 -1.18 -1.79
C LEU A 21 -12.16 -0.31 -0.93
N ALA A 22 -13.05 -0.92 -0.14
CA ALA A 22 -13.91 -0.18 0.78
C ALA A 22 -13.12 0.59 1.84
N GLN A 23 -11.98 0.06 2.30
CA GLN A 23 -11.10 0.76 3.23
C GLN A 23 -10.36 1.92 2.56
N ILE A 24 -9.90 1.76 1.31
CA ILE A 24 -9.28 2.85 0.54
C ILE A 24 -10.27 4.00 0.32
N ARG A 25 -11.54 3.71 0.03
CA ARG A 25 -12.59 4.74 -0.16
C ARG A 25 -12.80 5.64 1.06
N LYS A 26 -12.42 5.21 2.25
CA LYS A 26 -12.48 6.05 3.46
C LYS A 26 -11.49 7.22 3.47
N PHE A 27 -10.53 7.24 2.54
CA PHE A 27 -9.61 8.37 2.34
C PHE A 27 -10.18 9.45 1.41
N ASN A 28 -11.51 9.64 1.45
CA ASN A 28 -12.21 10.68 0.69
C ASN A 28 -11.98 10.59 -0.83
N MET A 29 -12.06 9.37 -1.36
CA MET A 29 -11.93 9.07 -2.77
C MET A 29 -12.74 7.84 -3.16
N ASP A 30 -13.17 7.76 -4.43
CA ASP A 30 -13.62 6.51 -5.01
C ASP A 30 -12.47 5.80 -5.71
N VAL A 31 -12.54 4.49 -5.72
CA VAL A 31 -11.50 3.64 -6.31
C VAL A 31 -12.12 2.39 -6.92
N ASP A 32 -11.71 2.08 -8.15
CA ASP A 32 -11.93 0.79 -8.79
C ASP A 32 -10.59 0.22 -9.22
N ILE A 33 -10.45 -1.09 -9.15
CA ILE A 33 -9.25 -1.81 -9.55
C ILE A 33 -9.50 -2.55 -10.87
N TYR A 34 -8.43 -2.84 -11.61
CA TYR A 34 -8.50 -3.67 -12.80
C TYR A 34 -9.34 -4.94 -12.57
N PRO A 35 -10.35 -5.22 -13.41
CA PRO A 35 -11.39 -6.24 -13.12
C PRO A 35 -10.88 -7.66 -12.90
N ASN A 36 -9.74 -8.03 -13.51
CA ASN A 36 -9.14 -9.36 -13.41
C ASN A 36 -8.00 -9.42 -12.38
N PHE A 37 -7.92 -8.45 -11.47
CA PHE A 37 -6.90 -8.45 -10.44
C PHE A 37 -7.05 -9.62 -9.47
N SER A 38 -5.92 -10.26 -9.16
CA SER A 38 -5.80 -11.30 -8.13
C SER A 38 -4.43 -11.21 -7.47
N PHE A 39 -4.39 -11.22 -6.15
CA PHE A 39 -3.12 -11.28 -5.40
C PHE A 39 -2.29 -12.54 -5.68
N HIS A 40 -2.91 -13.59 -6.26
CA HIS A 40 -2.20 -14.84 -6.56
C HIS A 40 -1.38 -14.76 -7.84
N ASN A 41 -1.88 -14.04 -8.84
CA ASN A 41 -1.33 -14.06 -10.20
C ASN A 41 -0.75 -12.70 -10.63
N HIS A 42 -0.82 -11.68 -9.76
CA HIS A 42 -0.37 -10.35 -10.13
C HIS A 42 1.11 -10.14 -9.82
N SER A 43 1.83 -9.57 -10.77
CA SER A 43 3.18 -9.06 -10.61
C SER A 43 3.41 -7.93 -11.59
N GLY A 44 3.84 -6.78 -11.11
CA GLY A 44 4.09 -5.59 -11.92
C GLY A 44 3.05 -4.48 -11.73
N PHE A 45 2.79 -3.71 -12.78
CA PHE A 45 1.91 -2.55 -12.69
C PHE A 45 0.45 -2.93 -12.45
N LEU A 46 -0.15 -2.34 -11.42
CA LEU A 46 -1.55 -2.50 -11.05
C LEU A 46 -2.29 -1.18 -11.28
N PRO A 47 -3.14 -1.09 -12.32
CA PRO A 47 -3.90 0.12 -12.60
C PRO A 47 -5.14 0.24 -11.71
N PHE A 48 -5.44 1.50 -11.35
CA PHE A 48 -6.63 1.93 -10.64
C PHE A 48 -7.33 3.06 -11.38
N LYS A 49 -8.65 3.03 -11.38
CA LYS A 49 -9.49 4.19 -11.65
C LYS A 49 -9.82 4.87 -10.34
N ILE A 50 -9.56 6.15 -10.22
CA ILE A 50 -9.83 6.91 -9.00
C ILE A 50 -10.67 8.16 -9.29
N VAL A 51 -11.44 8.60 -8.29
CA VAL A 51 -12.08 9.92 -8.23
C VAL A 51 -11.73 10.52 -6.86
N THR A 52 -11.07 11.66 -6.85
CA THR A 52 -10.70 12.34 -5.59
C THR A 52 -11.69 13.47 -5.27
N TYR A 53 -11.86 13.78 -3.97
CA TYR A 53 -12.77 14.82 -3.50
C TYR A 53 -12.06 15.91 -2.69
N ASP A 54 -10.80 15.69 -2.34
CA ASP A 54 -9.99 16.57 -1.47
C ASP A 54 -8.62 16.91 -2.05
N CYS A 55 -8.43 16.72 -3.36
CA CYS A 55 -7.20 17.11 -4.04
C CYS A 55 -6.95 18.62 -3.88
N PRO A 56 -5.73 19.06 -3.52
CA PRO A 56 -5.39 20.48 -3.45
C PRO A 56 -5.62 21.23 -4.77
N ASN A 57 -5.36 20.59 -5.90
CA ASN A 57 -5.78 21.08 -7.21
C ASN A 57 -7.25 20.78 -7.44
N ARG A 58 -8.11 21.76 -7.21
CA ARG A 58 -9.57 21.60 -7.26
C ARG A 58 -10.10 21.17 -8.64
N SER A 59 -9.39 21.49 -9.71
CA SER A 59 -9.79 21.08 -11.08
C SER A 59 -9.73 19.57 -11.29
N LEU A 60 -8.98 18.85 -10.44
CA LEU A 60 -8.81 17.39 -10.50
C LEU A 60 -9.79 16.63 -9.60
N ASN A 61 -10.64 17.33 -8.84
CA ASN A 61 -11.68 16.68 -8.06
C ASN A 61 -12.89 16.32 -8.92
N ASN A 62 -13.56 15.24 -8.60
CA ASN A 62 -14.78 14.72 -9.26
C ASN A 62 -14.58 14.33 -10.72
N ILE A 63 -13.36 14.02 -11.14
CA ILE A 63 -13.08 13.46 -12.46
C ILE A 63 -12.46 12.06 -12.32
N GLU A 64 -12.73 11.20 -13.29
CA GLU A 64 -12.16 9.85 -13.33
C GLU A 64 -10.73 9.91 -13.87
N LEU A 65 -9.79 9.45 -13.04
CA LEU A 65 -8.36 9.43 -13.35
C LEU A 65 -7.83 7.99 -13.35
N LEU A 66 -6.86 7.73 -14.22
CA LEU A 66 -6.10 6.50 -14.25
C LEU A 66 -4.76 6.73 -13.54
N THR A 67 -4.46 5.90 -12.58
CA THR A 67 -3.19 5.86 -11.85
C THR A 67 -2.85 4.43 -11.47
N GLY A 68 -1.75 4.20 -10.78
CA GLY A 68 -1.38 2.87 -10.28
C GLY A 68 0.04 2.82 -9.75
N TYR A 69 0.45 1.65 -9.35
CA TYR A 69 1.80 1.36 -8.84
C TYR A 69 2.19 -0.07 -9.22
N GLU A 70 3.46 -0.41 -9.08
CA GLU A 70 3.89 -1.80 -9.25
C GLU A 70 3.65 -2.56 -7.93
N LEU A 71 2.97 -3.72 -8.02
CA LEU A 71 2.68 -4.58 -6.88
C LEU A 71 3.38 -5.92 -7.06
N PHE A 72 4.07 -6.36 -6.00
CA PHE A 72 4.73 -7.66 -5.95
C PHE A 72 4.32 -8.40 -4.69
N VAL A 73 3.90 -9.65 -4.84
CA VAL A 73 3.50 -10.51 -3.72
C VAL A 73 4.50 -11.65 -3.57
N SER A 74 5.15 -11.73 -2.43
CA SER A 74 6.07 -12.80 -2.07
C SER A 74 5.49 -13.64 -0.93
N ARG A 75 5.36 -14.95 -1.12
CA ARG A 75 4.90 -15.89 -0.12
C ARG A 75 6.04 -16.73 0.37
N ASN A 76 6.21 -16.80 1.68
CA ASN A 76 7.21 -17.68 2.29
C ASN A 76 6.61 -19.08 2.45
N GLU A 77 7.00 -20.00 1.61
CA GLU A 77 6.61 -21.42 1.70
C GLU A 77 7.20 -22.11 2.95
N ASP A 78 8.25 -21.52 3.57
CA ASP A 78 8.95 -22.08 4.74
C ASP A 78 9.07 -21.03 5.87
N PRO A 79 8.07 -20.93 6.77
CA PRO A 79 8.18 -20.06 7.95
C PRO A 79 9.32 -20.52 8.90
N ILE A 80 9.77 -21.77 8.79
CA ILE A 80 10.82 -22.35 9.64
C ILE A 80 12.21 -21.77 9.34
N LYS A 81 12.51 -21.37 8.10
CA LYS A 81 13.82 -20.80 7.74
C LYS A 81 14.05 -19.41 8.31
N LYS A 82 12.99 -18.55 8.40
CA LYS A 82 13.11 -17.25 9.07
C LYS A 82 13.33 -17.39 10.59
N GLN A 83 12.72 -18.39 11.24
CA GLN A 83 12.94 -18.62 12.66
C GLN A 83 14.40 -18.97 12.98
N SER A 84 15.10 -19.71 12.12
CA SER A 84 16.47 -20.15 12.41
C SER A 84 17.51 -19.04 12.39
N LEU A 85 17.30 -17.98 11.61
CA LEU A 85 18.21 -16.83 11.55
C LEU A 85 17.95 -15.83 12.70
N PHE A 86 16.67 -15.63 13.08
CA PHE A 86 16.30 -14.73 14.17
C PHE A 86 16.53 -15.35 15.57
N THR A 87 16.29 -16.66 15.75
CA THR A 87 16.55 -17.34 17.03
C THR A 87 18.03 -17.42 17.38
N LYS A 88 18.94 -17.42 16.42
CA LYS A 88 20.40 -17.34 16.67
C LYS A 88 20.86 -15.97 17.16
N LEU A 89 20.13 -14.89 16.88
CA LEU A 89 20.48 -13.52 17.28
C LEU A 89 19.87 -13.09 18.62
N PHE A 90 18.81 -13.77 19.11
CA PHE A 90 18.07 -13.37 20.31
C PHE A 90 17.80 -14.54 21.26
N SER A 91 18.86 -15.19 21.74
CA SER A 91 18.78 -16.23 22.78
C SER A 91 18.56 -15.70 24.21
N GLY A 92 17.92 -14.51 24.34
CA GLY A 92 17.44 -14.01 25.62
C GLY A 92 15.91 -13.92 25.60
N GLN A 93 15.23 -14.35 26.64
CA GLN A 93 13.77 -14.22 26.85
C GLN A 93 13.35 -12.74 26.94
N LYS A 94 13.45 -11.98 25.84
CA LYS A 94 12.85 -10.65 25.74
C LYS A 94 11.41 -10.85 25.27
N GLN A 95 10.45 -10.37 26.03
CA GLN A 95 9.06 -10.25 25.57
C GLN A 95 9.07 -9.46 24.25
N LEU A 96 8.68 -10.12 23.15
CA LEU A 96 8.59 -9.50 21.84
C LEU A 96 7.55 -8.38 21.87
N ASN A 97 7.87 -7.26 21.28
CA ASN A 97 6.87 -6.23 21.06
C ASN A 97 5.81 -6.70 20.02
N PRO A 98 4.62 -6.09 19.98
CA PRO A 98 3.53 -6.52 19.10
C PRO A 98 3.92 -6.56 17.60
N ILE A 99 4.73 -5.62 17.14
CA ILE A 99 5.22 -5.55 15.75
C ILE A 99 6.13 -6.75 15.47
N GLU A 100 7.11 -7.03 16.32
CA GLU A 100 8.02 -8.17 16.17
C GLU A 100 7.28 -9.50 16.11
N LYS A 101 6.22 -9.64 16.93
CA LYS A 101 5.38 -10.84 16.92
C LYS A 101 4.69 -11.01 15.57
N ARG A 102 4.04 -9.96 15.04
CA ARG A 102 3.37 -10.00 13.73
C ARG A 102 4.32 -10.27 12.58
N LEU A 103 5.51 -9.65 12.60
CA LEU A 103 6.54 -9.88 11.58
C LEU A 103 7.04 -11.34 11.57
N ARG A 104 7.10 -12.00 12.73
CA ARG A 104 7.43 -13.43 12.82
C ARG A 104 6.32 -14.34 12.31
N GLU A 105 5.06 -13.96 12.52
CA GLU A 105 3.89 -14.74 12.11
C GLU A 105 3.51 -14.51 10.63
N ALA A 106 4.08 -13.49 10.00
CA ALA A 106 3.81 -13.17 8.60
C ALA A 106 4.34 -14.26 7.66
N ASP A 107 3.47 -14.71 6.78
CA ASP A 107 3.77 -15.68 5.70
C ASP A 107 3.83 -15.00 4.33
N THR A 108 3.38 -13.76 4.22
CA THR A 108 3.28 -13.02 2.97
C THR A 108 3.85 -11.62 3.14
N GLU A 109 4.61 -11.19 2.15
CA GLU A 109 5.08 -9.82 1.99
C GLU A 109 4.54 -9.25 0.68
N VAL A 110 3.96 -8.04 0.76
CA VAL A 110 3.46 -7.29 -0.39
C VAL A 110 4.25 -6.00 -0.51
N ILE A 111 4.96 -5.84 -1.63
CA ILE A 111 5.73 -4.64 -1.95
C ILE A 111 4.91 -3.75 -2.89
N PHE A 112 4.77 -2.48 -2.51
CA PHE A 112 4.16 -1.42 -3.28
C PHE A 112 5.29 -0.51 -3.75
N LYS A 113 5.54 -0.51 -5.07
CA LYS A 113 6.61 0.30 -5.66
C LYS A 113 6.01 1.44 -6.46
N ILE A 114 6.27 2.65 -5.99
CA ILE A 114 5.72 3.90 -6.50
C ILE A 114 6.81 4.58 -7.33
N SER A 115 6.54 4.80 -8.61
CA SER A 115 7.53 5.31 -9.59
C SER A 115 7.42 6.82 -9.84
N ALA A 116 6.40 7.47 -9.29
CA ALA A 116 6.08 8.89 -9.50
C ALA A 116 5.89 9.25 -11.00
N ARG A 117 5.24 8.37 -11.77
CA ARG A 117 4.91 8.62 -13.19
C ARG A 117 3.80 9.64 -13.32
N ASP A 118 2.82 9.59 -12.41
CA ASP A 118 1.77 10.58 -12.26
C ASP A 118 1.69 11.08 -10.81
N SER A 119 0.89 12.12 -10.57
CA SER A 119 0.81 12.77 -9.27
C SER A 119 -0.02 12.02 -8.23
N PHE A 120 -0.78 10.99 -8.64
CA PHE A 120 -1.64 10.22 -7.76
C PHE A 120 -1.08 8.84 -7.39
N GLU A 121 0.03 8.41 -8.02
CA GLU A 121 0.69 7.14 -7.66
C GLU A 121 1.04 7.07 -6.17
N PHE A 122 1.51 8.19 -5.60
CA PHE A 122 1.88 8.27 -4.20
C PHE A 122 0.66 8.12 -3.29
N ARG A 123 -0.43 8.82 -3.61
CA ARG A 123 -1.72 8.72 -2.89
C ARG A 123 -2.25 7.28 -2.90
N ILE A 124 -2.42 6.70 -4.08
CA ILE A 124 -3.01 5.36 -4.20
C ILE A 124 -2.09 4.30 -3.58
N GLY A 125 -0.79 4.41 -3.72
CA GLY A 125 0.18 3.48 -3.13
C GLY A 125 0.12 3.46 -1.60
N TRP A 126 0.18 4.63 -0.95
CA TRP A 126 0.09 4.75 0.50
C TRP A 126 -1.25 4.29 1.06
N TYR A 127 -2.37 4.73 0.46
CA TYR A 127 -3.70 4.37 0.93
C TYR A 127 -3.99 2.89 0.74
N SER A 128 -3.51 2.30 -0.37
CA SER A 128 -3.60 0.87 -0.61
C SER A 128 -2.79 0.05 0.39
N ALA A 129 -1.54 0.42 0.64
CA ALA A 129 -0.66 -0.28 1.57
C ALA A 129 -1.19 -0.20 3.01
N ALA A 130 -1.56 0.99 3.48
CA ALA A 130 -2.11 1.19 4.82
C ALA A 130 -3.45 0.44 5.01
N SER A 131 -4.32 0.46 4.00
CA SER A 131 -5.59 -0.26 4.02
C SER A 131 -5.39 -1.77 4.07
N LEU A 132 -4.49 -2.32 3.24
CA LEU A 132 -4.18 -3.75 3.23
C LEU A 132 -3.62 -4.21 4.59
N ALA A 133 -2.63 -3.47 5.11
CA ALA A 133 -2.03 -3.79 6.40
C ALA A 133 -3.06 -3.72 7.53
N LEU A 134 -3.99 -2.75 7.51
CA LEU A 134 -5.02 -2.63 8.54
C LEU A 134 -6.00 -3.81 8.53
N ILE A 135 -6.57 -4.14 7.36
CA ILE A 135 -7.60 -5.20 7.26
C ILE A 135 -7.03 -6.60 7.52
N CYS A 136 -5.76 -6.82 7.18
CA CYS A 136 -5.07 -8.09 7.42
C CYS A 136 -4.31 -8.13 8.76
N ASN A 137 -4.47 -7.11 9.63
CA ASN A 137 -3.74 -6.99 10.89
C ASN A 137 -2.22 -7.16 10.73
N GLY A 138 -1.69 -6.64 9.62
CA GLY A 138 -0.28 -6.69 9.24
C GLY A 138 0.55 -5.55 9.81
N VAL A 139 1.80 -5.48 9.35
CA VAL A 139 2.75 -4.40 9.63
C VAL A 139 3.07 -3.69 8.33
N LEU A 140 2.91 -2.37 8.31
CA LEU A 140 3.33 -1.51 7.21
C LEU A 140 4.73 -0.96 7.51
N THR A 141 5.65 -1.13 6.57
CA THR A 141 7.01 -0.57 6.65
C THR A 141 7.22 0.42 5.51
N ASP A 142 7.55 1.66 5.88
CA ASP A 142 8.12 2.64 4.97
C ASP A 142 9.61 2.29 4.79
N LEU A 143 9.96 1.70 3.66
CA LEU A 143 11.33 1.25 3.42
C LEU A 143 12.31 2.42 3.21
N TYR A 144 11.81 3.59 2.79
CA TYR A 144 12.63 4.78 2.63
C TYR A 144 13.05 5.40 3.96
N LYS A 145 12.11 5.48 4.93
CA LYS A 145 12.34 6.06 6.25
C LYS A 145 12.71 5.03 7.33
N GLY A 146 12.56 3.74 7.04
CA GLY A 146 12.77 2.66 8.00
C GLY A 146 11.75 2.64 9.14
N VAL A 147 10.54 3.18 8.92
CA VAL A 147 9.49 3.30 9.93
C VAL A 147 8.52 2.15 9.80
N GLN A 148 8.25 1.46 10.93
CA GLN A 148 7.26 0.39 11.03
C GLN A 148 6.02 0.87 11.77
N LEU A 149 4.85 0.60 11.20
CA LEU A 149 3.56 1.06 11.68
C LEU A 149 2.57 -0.10 11.81
N GLU A 150 1.66 0.01 12.78
CA GLU A 150 0.58 -0.94 13.01
C GLU A 150 -0.73 -0.25 13.41
N GLY A 151 -1.86 -0.94 13.21
CA GLY A 151 -3.18 -0.47 13.60
C GLY A 151 -3.55 0.88 12.99
N GLN A 152 -4.32 1.67 13.70
CA GLN A 152 -4.81 2.98 13.20
C GLN A 152 -3.70 4.02 12.96
N LYS A 153 -2.50 3.80 13.48
CA LYS A 153 -1.36 4.69 13.20
C LYS A 153 -0.99 4.68 11.73
N MET A 154 -1.13 3.54 11.05
CA MET A 154 -0.87 3.41 9.60
C MET A 154 -1.77 4.34 8.79
N ILE A 155 -3.07 4.38 9.11
CA ILE A 155 -4.08 5.19 8.40
C ILE A 155 -3.78 6.68 8.56
N ARG A 156 -3.50 7.13 9.80
CA ARG A 156 -3.17 8.54 10.06
C ARG A 156 -1.88 8.95 9.36
N HIS A 157 -0.84 8.12 9.48
CA HIS A 157 0.45 8.40 8.86
C HIS A 157 0.34 8.46 7.33
N ALA A 158 -0.36 7.50 6.69
CA ALA A 158 -0.59 7.52 5.25
C ALA A 158 -1.29 8.80 4.80
N HIS A 159 -2.33 9.23 5.56
CA HIS A 159 -3.04 10.46 5.24
C HIS A 159 -2.14 11.70 5.36
N GLU A 160 -1.37 11.82 6.44
CA GLU A 160 -0.43 12.92 6.67
C GLU A 160 0.62 13.02 5.56
N VAL A 161 1.28 11.89 5.23
CA VAL A 161 2.35 11.86 4.20
C VAL A 161 1.83 12.24 2.82
N VAL A 162 0.65 11.74 2.46
CA VAL A 162 0.02 12.04 1.16
C VAL A 162 -0.35 13.52 1.08
N LEU A 163 -0.99 14.07 2.11
CA LEU A 163 -1.35 15.48 2.12
C LEU A 163 -0.13 16.41 2.09
N GLU A 164 0.96 16.03 2.77
CA GLU A 164 2.22 16.77 2.72
C GLU A 164 2.82 16.75 1.30
N ASP A 165 2.89 15.59 0.66
CA ASP A 165 3.41 15.45 -0.70
C ASP A 165 2.60 16.27 -1.71
N GLU A 166 1.28 16.14 -1.69
CA GLU A 166 0.39 16.83 -2.63
C GLU A 166 0.41 18.36 -2.47
N ARG A 167 0.63 18.88 -1.25
CA ARG A 167 0.77 20.33 -1.00
C ARG A 167 2.04 20.92 -1.61
N LEU A 168 3.04 20.10 -1.87
CA LEU A 168 4.28 20.54 -2.49
C LEU A 168 4.20 20.62 -4.02
N ILE A 169 3.19 19.98 -4.64
CA ILE A 169 2.98 20.00 -6.09
C ILE A 169 2.36 21.33 -6.49
N LYS A 170 3.07 22.10 -7.32
CA LYS A 170 2.52 23.34 -7.86
C LYS A 170 1.40 23.04 -8.87
N GLU A 171 0.49 24.01 -9.05
CA GLU A 171 -0.71 23.84 -9.89
C GLU A 171 -0.39 23.34 -11.31
N ASN A 172 0.69 23.84 -11.90
CA ASN A 172 1.12 23.48 -13.25
C ASN A 172 2.03 22.25 -13.33
N GLU A 173 2.35 21.61 -12.20
CA GLU A 173 3.22 20.44 -12.12
C GLU A 173 2.44 19.11 -11.97
N TRP A 174 1.10 19.20 -11.83
CA TRP A 174 0.25 18.01 -11.76
C TRP A 174 0.30 17.23 -13.06
N ARG A 175 0.69 15.95 -12.96
CA ARG A 175 0.72 14.99 -14.06
C ARG A 175 -0.39 13.98 -13.84
N VAL A 176 -1.35 13.94 -14.74
CA VAL A 176 -2.54 13.11 -14.60
C VAL A 176 -2.88 12.42 -15.91
N HIS A 177 -3.57 11.30 -15.80
CA HIS A 177 -4.15 10.57 -16.91
C HIS A 177 -5.65 10.44 -16.67
N GLU A 178 -6.47 10.97 -17.57
CA GLU A 178 -7.91 10.73 -17.53
C GLU A 178 -8.19 9.25 -17.81
N PHE A 179 -9.14 8.69 -17.06
CA PHE A 179 -9.56 7.33 -17.30
C PHE A 179 -10.38 7.26 -18.59
N LYS A 180 -9.93 6.48 -19.56
CA LYS A 180 -10.66 6.18 -20.79
C LYS A 180 -11.04 4.72 -20.86
N GLU A 181 -10.09 3.85 -20.53
CA GLU A 181 -10.25 2.40 -20.49
C GLU A 181 -9.15 1.78 -19.63
N TRP A 182 -9.33 0.53 -19.22
CA TRP A 182 -8.30 -0.20 -18.51
C TRP A 182 -7.12 -0.49 -19.44
N LEU A 183 -5.92 -0.29 -18.93
CA LEU A 183 -4.70 -0.70 -19.61
C LEU A 183 -4.68 -2.24 -19.66
N GLY A 184 -4.76 -2.81 -20.86
CA GLY A 184 -4.73 -4.24 -21.11
C GLY A 184 -3.34 -4.82 -21.13
#